data_218e9963c11213c3aed341cd2d113ec3
#
_entry.id   218e9963c11213c3aed341cd2d113ec3
#
_cell.length_a   1.000
_cell.length_b   1.000
_cell.length_c   1.000
_cell.angle_alpha   90.00
_cell.angle_beta   90.00
_cell.angle_gamma   90.00
#
_symmetry.space_group_name_H-M   'P 1'
#
loop_
_entity.id
_entity.type
_entity.pdbx_description
1 polymer ?
#
loop_
_entity_poly.entity_id
_entity_poly.type
_entity_poly.pdbx_seq_one_letter_code
_entity_poly.pdbx_strand_id
1 'polypeptide(L)'
;LRALTGTQSYAATAPVNLVYVARMDKAAGRTDEEKLCLAWADTVYVSQNVYLYCAAMGLGTVVRASIDTGALSSAMGLEPTQRIIMAQCVGYPKA
;
A
#
# COMPACT_ATOMS: atom_id res chain seq x y z
N LEU A 1 -7.60 7.75 -9.64
CA LEU A 1 -6.66 7.26 -8.62
C LEU A 1 -6.44 5.76 -8.67
N ARG A 2 -7.51 5.03 -8.81
CA ARG A 2 -7.47 3.56 -8.77
C ARG A 2 -6.49 2.97 -9.79
N ALA A 3 -6.49 3.47 -11.01
CA ALA A 3 -5.61 3.00 -12.07
C ALA A 3 -4.13 3.26 -11.77
N LEU A 4 -3.82 4.23 -10.90
CA LEU A 4 -2.45 4.56 -10.52
C LEU A 4 -1.88 3.63 -9.44
N THR A 5 -2.71 2.76 -8.86
CA THR A 5 -2.26 1.85 -7.80
C THR A 5 -1.60 0.58 -8.32
N GLY A 6 -1.55 0.39 -9.63
CA GLY A 6 -0.86 -0.74 -10.24
C GLY A 6 -1.25 -0.93 -11.69
N THR A 7 -0.47 -1.73 -12.39
CA THR A 7 -0.67 -2.01 -13.81
C THR A 7 -1.50 -3.27 -14.07
N GLN A 8 -1.70 -4.11 -13.05
CA GLN A 8 -2.50 -5.32 -13.18
C GLN A 8 -3.99 -4.97 -13.30
N SER A 9 -4.73 -5.77 -14.06
CA SER A 9 -6.15 -5.52 -14.30
C SER A 9 -6.99 -5.45 -13.03
N TYR A 10 -6.67 -6.27 -12.04
CA TYR A 10 -7.42 -6.26 -10.78
C TYR A 10 -7.25 -4.96 -9.97
N ALA A 11 -6.21 -4.18 -10.23
CA ALA A 11 -6.04 -2.87 -9.59
C ALA A 11 -7.19 -1.92 -9.94
N ALA A 12 -7.69 -2.00 -11.16
CA ALA A 12 -8.80 -1.17 -11.62
C ALA A 12 -10.17 -1.72 -11.19
N THR A 13 -10.27 -3.02 -10.93
CA THR A 13 -11.56 -3.69 -10.70
C THR A 13 -11.83 -4.09 -9.25
N ALA A 14 -10.80 -4.15 -8.41
CA ALA A 14 -10.99 -4.51 -7.01
C ALA A 14 -11.89 -3.50 -6.29
N PRO A 15 -12.84 -3.95 -5.44
CA PRO A 15 -13.71 -3.03 -4.71
C PRO A 15 -12.96 -2.06 -3.81
N VAL A 16 -11.87 -2.50 -3.19
CA VAL A 16 -11.07 -1.68 -2.27
C VAL A 16 -9.61 -1.73 -2.65
N ASN A 17 -8.98 -0.58 -2.70
CA ASN A 17 -7.53 -0.44 -2.86
C ASN A 17 -6.99 0.33 -1.67
N LEU A 18 -6.20 -0.34 -0.84
CA LEU A 18 -5.50 0.28 0.27
C LEU A 18 -4.16 0.81 -0.23
N VAL A 19 -3.82 2.03 0.13
CA VAL A 19 -2.52 2.61 -0.19
C VAL A 19 -1.83 2.90 1.14
N TYR A 20 -0.68 2.28 1.36
CA TYR A 20 0.08 2.48 2.60
C TYR A 20 1.02 3.67 2.42
N VAL A 21 0.84 4.67 3.27
CA VAL A 21 1.61 5.91 3.23
C VAL A 21 2.37 6.06 4.55
N ALA A 22 3.67 6.25 4.46
CA ALA A 22 4.52 6.49 5.63
C ALA A 22 4.74 8.00 5.80
N ARG A 23 4.66 8.46 7.03
CA ARG A 23 5.06 9.83 7.40
C ARG A 23 6.53 9.79 7.79
N MET A 24 7.39 10.17 6.86
CA MET A 24 8.83 10.06 7.05
C MET A 24 9.36 11.01 8.13
N ASP A 25 8.68 12.13 8.36
CA ASP A 25 9.01 13.06 9.44
C ASP A 25 8.78 12.48 10.83
N LYS A 26 7.96 11.45 10.95
CA LYS A 26 7.64 10.76 12.21
C LYS A 26 8.14 9.32 12.26
N ALA A 27 8.83 8.88 11.23
CA ALA A 27 9.35 7.52 11.15
C ALA A 27 10.52 7.34 12.13
N ALA A 28 10.62 6.13 12.70
CA ALA A 28 11.76 5.75 13.52
C ALA A 28 13.00 5.60 12.63
N GLY A 29 14.18 5.81 13.22
CA GLY A 29 15.44 5.70 12.51
C GLY A 29 16.24 6.98 12.56
N ARG A 30 17.54 6.85 12.33
CA ARG A 30 18.50 7.97 12.40
C ARG A 30 18.78 8.57 11.04
N THR A 31 18.76 7.75 10.00
CA THR A 31 19.01 8.16 8.61
C THR A 31 17.75 7.95 7.79
N ASP A 32 17.69 8.58 6.62
CA ASP A 32 16.57 8.38 5.69
C ASP A 32 16.47 6.92 5.25
N GLU A 33 17.61 6.27 5.07
CA GLU A 33 17.65 4.86 4.69
C GLU A 33 17.07 3.97 5.79
N GLU A 34 17.44 4.20 7.05
CA GLU A 34 16.88 3.46 8.20
C GLU A 34 15.39 3.70 8.34
N LYS A 35 14.95 4.96 8.20
CA LYS A 35 13.53 5.33 8.26
C LYS A 35 12.72 4.59 7.20
N LEU A 36 13.23 4.54 5.99
CA LEU A 36 12.56 3.86 4.88
C LEU A 36 12.48 2.35 5.13
N CYS A 37 13.58 1.76 5.60
CA CYS A 37 13.63 0.33 5.91
C CYS A 37 12.61 -0.06 6.98
N LEU A 38 12.53 0.72 8.06
CA LEU A 38 11.58 0.47 9.14
C LEU A 38 10.14 0.73 8.71
N ALA A 39 9.92 1.73 7.87
CA ALA A 39 8.59 1.99 7.31
C ALA A 39 8.10 0.83 6.45
N TRP A 40 8.98 0.23 5.66
CA TRP A 40 8.66 -0.97 4.88
C TRP A 40 8.32 -2.15 5.79
N ALA A 41 9.12 -2.36 6.85
CA ALA A 41 8.89 -3.44 7.81
C ALA A 41 7.53 -3.29 8.49
N ASP A 42 7.22 -2.10 8.99
CA ASP A 42 5.94 -1.83 9.64
C ASP A 42 4.77 -2.04 8.69
N THR A 43 4.90 -1.58 7.44
CA THR A 43 3.87 -1.74 6.41
C THR A 43 3.60 -3.21 6.14
N VAL A 44 4.64 -4.03 6.06
CA VAL A 44 4.48 -5.48 5.82
C VAL A 44 3.73 -6.14 6.98
N TYR A 45 4.01 -5.76 8.23
CA TYR A 45 3.26 -6.28 9.37
C TYR A 45 1.78 -5.90 9.30
N VAL A 46 1.46 -4.65 8.97
CA VAL A 46 0.07 -4.21 8.81
C VAL A 46 -0.59 -4.97 7.65
N SER A 47 0.09 -5.10 6.54
CA SER A 47 -0.41 -5.83 5.37
C SER A 47 -0.70 -7.29 5.70
N GLN A 48 0.14 -7.94 6.49
CA GLN A 48 -0.09 -9.32 6.91
C GLN A 48 -1.37 -9.44 7.74
N ASN A 49 -1.64 -8.48 8.59
CA ASN A 49 -2.90 -8.47 9.35
C ASN A 49 -4.12 -8.36 8.42
N VAL A 50 -4.01 -7.61 7.33
CA VAL A 50 -5.05 -7.55 6.31
C VAL A 50 -5.23 -8.91 5.64
N TYR A 51 -4.14 -9.61 5.32
CA TYR A 51 -4.20 -10.97 4.78
C TYR A 51 -4.93 -11.92 5.74
N LEU A 52 -4.61 -11.86 7.02
CA LEU A 52 -5.24 -12.71 8.03
C LEU A 52 -6.74 -12.41 8.17
N TYR A 53 -7.09 -11.14 8.18
CA TYR A 53 -8.49 -10.72 8.22
C TYR A 53 -9.25 -11.24 7.00
N CYS A 54 -8.69 -11.04 5.82
CA CYS A 54 -9.31 -11.48 4.58
C CYS A 54 -9.50 -13.00 4.54
N ALA A 55 -8.50 -13.75 5.00
CA ALA A 55 -8.61 -15.21 5.08
C ALA A 55 -9.75 -15.63 6.01
N ALA A 56 -9.88 -14.96 7.15
CA ALA A 56 -10.96 -15.27 8.12
C ALA A 56 -12.35 -14.92 7.58
N MET A 57 -12.44 -13.88 6.75
CA MET A 57 -13.70 -13.37 6.23
C MET A 57 -14.05 -13.90 4.84
N GLY A 58 -13.23 -14.75 4.27
CA GLY A 58 -13.45 -15.27 2.91
C GLY A 58 -13.23 -14.25 1.81
N LEU A 59 -12.37 -13.25 2.05
CA LEU A 59 -12.03 -12.22 1.09
C LEU A 59 -10.69 -12.54 0.43
N GLY A 60 -10.52 -12.07 -0.81
CA GLY A 60 -9.25 -12.14 -1.52
C GLY A 60 -8.47 -10.84 -1.35
N THR A 61 -7.15 -10.95 -1.28
CA THR A 61 -6.29 -9.78 -1.16
C THR A 61 -4.93 -10.06 -1.78
N VAL A 62 -4.29 -9.02 -2.32
CA VAL A 62 -2.94 -9.10 -2.85
C VAL A 62 -2.26 -7.75 -2.74
N VAL A 63 -1.00 -7.76 -2.31
CA VAL A 63 -0.16 -6.55 -2.27
C VAL A 63 0.44 -6.28 -3.64
N ARG A 64 0.72 -5.00 -3.89
CA ARG A 64 1.39 -4.54 -5.09
C ARG A 64 2.43 -3.49 -4.72
N ALA A 65 3.64 -3.66 -5.22
CA ALA A 65 4.73 -2.71 -5.02
C ALA A 65 5.15 -2.04 -6.34
N SER A 66 4.75 -2.59 -7.47
CA SER A 66 5.05 -2.04 -8.79
C SER A 66 4.07 -0.91 -9.12
N ILE A 67 4.31 0.27 -8.54
CA ILE A 67 3.44 1.43 -8.60
C ILE A 67 4.26 2.63 -9.06
N ASP A 68 3.69 3.48 -9.90
CA ASP A 68 4.26 4.80 -10.16
C ASP A 68 3.95 5.70 -8.96
N THR A 69 4.83 5.69 -7.98
CA THR A 69 4.62 6.41 -6.73
C THR A 69 4.59 7.92 -6.91
N GLY A 70 5.32 8.44 -7.90
CA GLY A 70 5.31 9.87 -8.20
C GLY A 70 3.96 10.34 -8.71
N ALA A 71 3.40 9.63 -9.69
CA ALA A 71 2.09 9.96 -10.25
C ALA A 71 0.98 9.81 -9.21
N LEU A 72 1.02 8.74 -8.42
CA LEU A 72 0.00 8.50 -7.40
C LEU A 72 0.09 9.53 -6.27
N SER A 73 1.29 9.87 -5.82
CA SER A 73 1.50 10.90 -4.79
C SER A 73 0.93 12.25 -5.22
N SER A 74 1.17 12.64 -6.48
CA SER A 74 0.62 13.88 -7.02
C SER A 74 -0.89 13.85 -7.08
N ALA A 75 -1.48 12.76 -7.52
CA ALA A 75 -2.93 12.61 -7.63
C ALA A 75 -3.60 12.62 -6.26
N MET A 76 -2.95 12.09 -5.22
CA MET A 76 -3.46 12.08 -3.85
C MET A 76 -3.19 13.39 -3.10
N GLY A 77 -2.36 14.27 -3.65
CA GLY A 77 -2.01 15.52 -2.99
C GLY A 77 -1.14 15.31 -1.74
N LEU A 78 -0.27 14.31 -1.76
CA LEU A 78 0.59 14.03 -0.62
C LEU A 78 1.69 15.08 -0.46
N GLU A 79 2.04 15.35 0.80
CA GLU A 79 3.14 16.24 1.14
C GLU A 79 4.49 15.54 0.93
N PRO A 80 5.60 16.30 0.80
CA PRO A 80 6.93 15.70 0.63
C PRO A 80 7.35 14.75 1.74
N THR A 81 6.82 14.92 2.95
CA THR A 81 7.10 14.04 4.10
C THR A 81 6.31 12.75 4.08
N GLN A 82 5.34 12.63 3.20
CA GLN A 82 4.48 11.46 3.05
C GLN A 82 4.96 10.63 1.85
N ARG A 83 5.22 9.36 2.09
CA ARG A 83 5.78 8.47 1.08
C ARG A 83 4.93 7.22 0.92
N ILE A 84 4.55 6.92 -0.32
CA ILE A 84 3.84 5.69 -0.62
C ILE A 84 4.80 4.51 -0.52
N ILE A 85 4.42 3.50 0.24
CA ILE A 85 5.20 2.28 0.41
C ILE A 85 4.72 1.21 -0.56
N MET A 86 3.45 0.85 -0.48
CA MET A 86 2.85 -0.14 -1.38
C MET A 86 1.33 -0.01 -1.34
N ALA A 87 0.65 -0.77 -2.20
CA ALA A 87 -0.80 -0.85 -2.21
C ALA A 87 -1.26 -2.30 -2.03
N GLN A 88 -2.51 -2.47 -1.65
CA GLN A 88 -3.11 -3.78 -1.45
C GLN A 88 -4.56 -3.75 -1.88
N CYS A 89 -4.96 -4.69 -2.72
CA CYS A 89 -6.36 -4.84 -3.13
C CYS A 89 -7.09 -5.76 -2.17
N VAL A 90 -8.36 -5.46 -1.93
CA VAL A 90 -9.27 -6.35 -1.20
C VAL A 90 -10.55 -6.48 -1.99
N GLY A 91 -11.06 -7.69 -2.11
CA GLY A 91 -12.30 -7.95 -2.82
C GLY A 91 -12.78 -9.37 -2.60
N TYR A 92 -13.86 -9.71 -3.28
CA TYR A 92 -14.39 -11.07 -3.22
C TYR A 92 -13.63 -11.95 -4.20
N PRO A 93 -13.19 -13.15 -3.77
CA PRO A 93 -12.53 -14.06 -4.68
C PRO A 93 -13.51 -14.52 -5.75
N LYS A 94 -13.00 -14.83 -6.92
CA LYS A 94 -13.82 -15.42 -7.98
C LYS A 94 -14.24 -16.83 -7.57
N ALA A 95 -15.49 -17.12 -7.82
CA ALA A 95 -16.04 -18.45 -7.56
C ALA A 95 -15.42 -19.51 -8.49
#